data_7c9f9d8f750c57079fd7d8e976526e3d
#
_entry.id   7c9f9d8f750c57079fd7d8e976526e3d
#
_cell.length_a   1.000
_cell.length_b   1.000
_cell.length_c   1.000
_cell.angle_alpha   90.00
_cell.angle_beta   90.00
_cell.angle_gamma   90.00
#
_symmetry.space_group_name_H-M   'P 1'
#
loop_
_entity.id
_entity.type
_entity.pdbx_description
1 polymer ?
#
loop_
_entity_poly.entity_id
_entity_poly.type
_entity_poly.pdbx_seq_one_letter_code
_entity_poly.pdbx_strand_id
1 'polypeptide(L)'
;MQRFVLRLVITALAVLLASYLFADQIAALDFSAALLFALVLGVLNAFLRPIILLLTLPLTLLTLGLFTLVVNAIVFWVATLFPVGVRVSGFGGAFLGALVVSIVSFFASRIIK
;
A
#
# COMPACT_ATOMS: atom_id res chain seq x y z
N MET A 1 -6.36 -2.44 -19.26
CA MET A 1 -7.35 -2.99 -18.33
C MET A 1 -6.86 -4.24 -17.62
N GLN A 2 -6.29 -5.19 -18.37
CA GLN A 2 -5.79 -6.42 -17.76
C GLN A 2 -4.73 -6.14 -16.69
N ARG A 3 -3.81 -5.23 -16.98
CA ARG A 3 -2.77 -4.90 -16.01
C ARG A 3 -3.34 -4.26 -14.75
N PHE A 4 -4.34 -3.42 -14.92
CA PHE A 4 -4.97 -2.79 -13.77
C PHE A 4 -5.62 -3.83 -12.88
N VAL A 5 -6.36 -4.78 -13.49
CA VAL A 5 -7.01 -5.84 -12.72
C VAL A 5 -6.00 -6.73 -12.03
N LEU A 6 -4.92 -7.08 -12.75
CA LEU A 6 -3.86 -7.90 -12.16
C LEU A 6 -3.21 -7.20 -10.96
N ARG A 7 -2.91 -5.92 -11.11
CA ARG A 7 -2.31 -5.17 -10.01
C ARG A 7 -3.26 -5.06 -8.83
N LEU A 8 -4.55 -4.88 -9.12
CA LEU A 8 -5.55 -4.82 -8.07
C LEU A 8 -5.59 -6.14 -7.28
N VAL A 9 -5.63 -7.25 -7.98
CA VAL A 9 -5.66 -8.57 -7.34
C VAL A 9 -4.37 -8.81 -6.57
N ILE A 10 -3.23 -8.48 -7.15
CA ILE A 10 -1.94 -8.67 -6.50
C ILE A 10 -1.85 -7.83 -5.23
N THR A 11 -2.32 -6.58 -5.29
CA THR A 11 -2.32 -5.72 -4.12
C THR A 11 -3.23 -6.28 -3.04
N ALA A 12 -4.41 -6.78 -3.42
CA ALA A 12 -5.32 -7.39 -2.45
C ALA A 12 -4.68 -8.60 -1.78
N LEU A 13 -4.01 -9.45 -2.57
CA LEU A 13 -3.32 -10.61 -2.01
C LEU A 13 -2.18 -10.17 -1.10
N ALA A 14 -1.48 -9.10 -1.46
CA ALA A 14 -0.41 -8.58 -0.63
C ALA A 14 -0.94 -8.06 0.70
N VAL A 15 -2.10 -7.38 0.69
CA VAL A 15 -2.71 -6.90 1.92
C VAL A 15 -3.13 -8.07 2.80
N LEU A 16 -3.69 -9.13 2.21
CA LEU A 16 -4.03 -10.34 2.98
C LEU A 16 -2.79 -10.99 3.56
N LEU A 17 -1.71 -11.06 2.78
CA LEU A 17 -0.45 -11.60 3.27
C LEU A 17 0.07 -10.76 4.43
N ALA A 18 0.01 -9.43 4.31
CA ALA A 18 0.44 -8.55 5.38
C ALA A 18 -0.38 -8.77 6.64
N SER A 19 -1.70 -8.95 6.50
CA SER A 19 -2.55 -9.17 7.67
C SER A 19 -2.27 -10.52 8.31
N TYR A 20 -1.81 -11.49 7.53
CA TYR A 20 -1.45 -12.79 8.05
C TYR A 20 -0.11 -12.75 8.79
N LEU A 21 0.87 -12.08 8.18
CA LEU A 21 2.21 -11.98 8.76
C LEU A 21 2.25 -11.09 10.00
N PHE A 22 1.49 -10.02 9.98
CA PHE A 22 1.47 -9.04 11.06
C PHE A 22 0.07 -8.90 11.62
N ALA A 23 -0.51 -10.03 12.05
CA ALA A 23 -1.90 -10.07 12.48
C ALA A 23 -2.20 -9.09 13.62
N ASP A 24 -1.19 -8.77 14.45
CA ASP A 24 -1.37 -7.83 15.55
C ASP A 24 -1.46 -6.38 15.07
N GLN A 25 -0.96 -6.10 13.87
CA GLN A 25 -0.82 -4.73 13.37
C GLN A 25 -1.79 -4.44 12.23
N ILE A 26 -2.15 -5.43 11.44
CA ILE A 26 -2.97 -5.26 10.26
C ILE A 26 -4.07 -6.31 10.28
N ALA A 27 -5.30 -5.86 10.06
CA ALA A 27 -6.45 -6.77 9.99
C ALA A 27 -7.24 -6.50 8.73
N ALA A 28 -7.57 -7.56 8.01
CA ALA A 28 -8.45 -7.52 6.86
C ALA A 28 -9.52 -8.58 7.06
N LEU A 29 -10.80 -8.21 6.86
CA LEU A 29 -11.91 -9.11 7.13
C LEU A 29 -11.89 -10.34 6.21
N ASP A 30 -11.70 -10.11 4.92
CA ASP A 30 -11.68 -11.18 3.94
C ASP A 30 -11.10 -10.66 2.63
N PHE A 31 -11.14 -11.48 1.59
CA PHE A 31 -10.60 -11.07 0.29
C PHE A 31 -11.38 -9.90 -0.30
N SER A 32 -12.69 -9.85 -0.09
CA SER A 32 -13.48 -8.72 -0.58
C SER A 32 -13.03 -7.42 0.04
N ALA A 33 -12.78 -7.42 1.35
CA ALA A 33 -12.29 -6.22 2.04
C ALA A 33 -10.91 -5.82 1.50
N ALA A 34 -10.03 -6.79 1.29
CA ALA A 34 -8.71 -6.52 0.75
C ALA A 34 -8.80 -5.95 -0.67
N LEU A 35 -9.74 -6.46 -1.46
CA LEU A 35 -9.93 -5.98 -2.82
C LEU A 35 -10.43 -4.54 -2.84
N LEU A 36 -11.41 -4.23 -1.98
CA LEU A 36 -11.89 -2.85 -1.86
C LEU A 36 -10.79 -1.92 -1.37
N PHE A 37 -10.01 -2.39 -0.41
CA PHE A 37 -8.88 -1.60 0.08
C PHE A 37 -7.86 -1.36 -1.02
N ALA A 38 -7.58 -2.38 -1.84
CA ALA A 38 -6.64 -2.23 -2.94
C ALA A 38 -7.13 -1.20 -3.95
N LEU A 39 -8.44 -1.16 -4.20
CA LEU A 39 -9.01 -0.16 -5.09
C LEU A 39 -8.83 1.24 -4.51
N VAL A 40 -9.16 1.41 -3.23
CA VAL A 40 -8.97 2.70 -2.54
C VAL A 40 -7.50 3.09 -2.57
N LEU A 41 -6.62 2.15 -2.28
CA LEU A 41 -5.19 2.41 -2.26
C LEU A 41 -4.70 2.84 -3.65
N GLY A 42 -5.18 2.18 -4.70
CA GLY A 42 -4.80 2.53 -6.06
C GLY A 42 -5.23 3.94 -6.44
N VAL A 43 -6.46 4.33 -6.05
CA VAL A 43 -6.96 5.68 -6.32
C VAL A 43 -6.12 6.70 -5.56
N LEU A 44 -5.84 6.43 -4.29
CA LEU A 44 -5.04 7.35 -3.48
C LEU A 44 -3.61 7.46 -4.02
N ASN A 45 -3.02 6.36 -4.45
CA ASN A 45 -1.70 6.40 -5.05
C ASN A 45 -1.67 7.29 -6.29
N ALA A 46 -2.75 7.27 -7.08
CA ALA A 46 -2.82 8.07 -8.29
C ALA A 46 -2.89 9.57 -7.98
N PHE A 47 -3.54 9.94 -6.88
CA PHE A 47 -3.76 11.36 -6.57
C PHE A 47 -2.84 11.90 -5.49
N LEU A 48 -2.65 11.16 -4.39
CA LEU A 48 -1.89 11.67 -3.25
C LEU A 48 -0.38 11.53 -3.43
N ARG A 49 0.04 10.41 -4.00
CA ARG A 49 1.47 10.13 -4.08
C ARG A 49 2.24 11.18 -4.85
N PRO A 50 1.80 11.59 -6.07
CA PRO A 50 2.52 12.62 -6.79
C PRO A 50 2.61 13.93 -6.02
N ILE A 51 1.52 14.31 -5.34
CA ILE A 51 1.49 15.54 -4.58
C ILE A 51 2.47 15.49 -3.42
N ILE A 52 2.45 14.39 -2.66
CA ILE A 52 3.32 14.24 -1.51
C ILE A 52 4.79 14.19 -1.93
N LEU A 53 5.08 13.44 -2.99
CA LEU A 53 6.45 13.34 -3.48
C LEU A 53 6.98 14.67 -3.95
N LEU A 54 6.14 15.46 -4.62
CA LEU A 54 6.56 16.77 -5.10
C LEU A 54 6.91 17.69 -3.95
N LEU A 55 6.09 17.68 -2.90
CA LEU A 55 6.31 18.52 -1.73
C LEU A 55 7.53 18.09 -0.93
N THR A 56 7.88 16.81 -0.98
CA THR A 56 8.97 16.27 -0.18
C THR A 56 10.20 15.92 -1.02
N LEU A 57 10.24 16.36 -2.27
CA LEU A 57 11.33 16.01 -3.18
C LEU A 57 12.72 16.30 -2.61
N PRO A 58 12.97 17.46 -2.00
CA PRO A 58 14.29 17.70 -1.42
C PRO A 58 14.69 16.68 -0.36
N LEU A 59 13.74 16.29 0.50
CA LEU A 59 14.02 15.28 1.52
C LEU A 59 14.26 13.92 0.89
N THR A 60 13.48 13.59 -0.15
CA THR A 60 13.64 12.31 -0.83
C THR A 60 15.04 12.19 -1.45
N LEU A 61 15.52 13.28 -2.05
CA LEU A 61 16.85 13.28 -2.62
C LEU A 61 17.93 13.11 -1.56
N LEU A 62 17.75 13.78 -0.42
CA LEU A 62 18.72 13.69 0.67
C LEU A 62 18.82 12.30 1.26
N THR A 63 17.72 11.60 1.32
CA THR A 63 17.66 10.26 1.91
C THR A 63 17.87 9.15 0.89
N LEU A 64 18.22 9.50 -0.36
CA LEU A 64 18.42 8.53 -1.43
C LEU A 64 17.20 7.64 -1.67
N GLY A 65 16.04 8.24 -1.50
CA GLY A 65 14.79 7.55 -1.77
C GLY A 65 14.19 6.81 -0.58
N LEU A 66 14.88 6.75 0.56
CA LEU A 66 14.32 6.09 1.74
C LEU A 66 13.01 6.74 2.18
N PHE A 67 12.90 8.04 1.98
CA PHE A 67 11.69 8.74 2.36
C PHE A 67 10.48 8.27 1.56
N THR A 68 10.70 7.64 0.40
CA THR A 68 9.61 7.06 -0.38
C THR A 68 8.87 6.00 0.42
N LEU A 69 9.56 5.25 1.27
CA LEU A 69 8.92 4.26 2.13
C LEU A 69 7.97 4.94 3.10
N VAL A 70 8.34 6.10 3.62
CA VAL A 70 7.48 6.86 4.52
C VAL A 70 6.25 7.37 3.77
N VAL A 71 6.42 7.84 2.54
CA VAL A 71 5.30 8.30 1.72
C VAL A 71 4.35 7.14 1.45
N ASN A 72 4.88 5.97 1.11
CA ASN A 72 4.05 4.79 0.90
C ASN A 72 3.24 4.44 2.15
N ALA A 73 3.86 4.56 3.33
CA ALA A 73 3.18 4.28 4.58
C ALA A 73 2.06 5.29 4.84
N ILE A 74 2.30 6.55 4.52
CA ILE A 74 1.29 7.60 4.69
C ILE A 74 0.08 7.32 3.80
N VAL A 75 0.31 6.99 2.54
CA VAL A 75 -0.77 6.69 1.61
C VAL A 75 -1.54 5.45 2.08
N PHE A 76 -0.82 4.42 2.51
CA PHE A 76 -1.45 3.21 3.03
C PHE A 76 -2.32 3.54 4.23
N TRP A 77 -1.80 4.36 5.14
CA TRP A 77 -2.52 4.73 6.35
C TRP A 77 -3.81 5.50 6.01
N VAL A 78 -3.71 6.44 5.07
CA VAL A 78 -4.89 7.20 4.63
C VAL A 78 -5.92 6.24 4.05
N ALA A 79 -5.49 5.24 3.30
CA ALA A 79 -6.40 4.25 2.74
C ALA A 79 -7.14 3.48 3.83
N THR A 80 -6.52 3.24 4.99
CA THR A 80 -7.18 2.52 6.08
C THR A 80 -8.24 3.33 6.78
N LEU A 81 -8.31 4.63 6.53
CA LEU A 81 -9.35 5.48 7.12
C LEU A 81 -10.70 5.24 6.44
N PHE A 82 -10.71 4.63 5.28
CA PHE A 82 -11.95 4.30 4.59
C PHE A 82 -12.53 3.00 5.18
N PRO A 83 -13.86 2.92 5.33
CA PRO A 83 -14.48 1.75 5.97
C PRO A 83 -14.60 0.56 5.02
N VAL A 84 -13.49 0.00 4.61
CA VAL A 84 -13.47 -1.13 3.67
C VAL A 84 -13.05 -2.44 4.32
N GLY A 85 -12.89 -2.46 5.65
CA GLY A 85 -12.62 -3.72 6.34
C GLY A 85 -11.15 -4.03 6.57
N VAL A 86 -10.27 -3.09 6.33
CA VAL A 86 -8.84 -3.24 6.62
C VAL A 86 -8.47 -2.24 7.71
N ARG A 87 -7.80 -2.72 8.75
CA ARG A 87 -7.39 -1.89 9.88
C ARG A 87 -5.90 -2.08 10.15
N VAL A 88 -5.28 -1.04 10.67
CA VAL A 88 -3.90 -1.10 11.11
C VAL A 88 -3.80 -0.49 12.50
N SER A 89 -2.78 -0.89 13.25
CA SER A 89 -2.56 -0.38 14.60
C SER A 89 -1.62 0.82 14.54
N GLY A 90 -2.08 1.90 13.94
CA GLY A 90 -1.32 3.13 13.85
C GLY A 90 -0.35 3.14 12.69
N PHE A 91 0.56 4.10 12.72
CA PHE A 91 1.48 4.31 11.60
C PHE A 91 2.44 3.11 11.42
N GLY A 92 2.85 2.48 12.52
CA GLY A 92 3.73 1.32 12.41
C GLY A 92 3.11 0.20 11.59
N GLY A 93 1.81 -0.08 11.84
CA GLY A 93 1.11 -1.08 11.05
C GLY A 93 0.99 -0.68 9.60
N ALA A 94 0.71 0.61 9.35
CA ALA A 94 0.63 1.10 7.97
C ALA A 94 1.97 0.97 7.26
N PHE A 95 3.06 1.25 7.96
CA PHE A 95 4.39 1.11 7.38
C PHE A 95 4.67 -0.34 6.99
N LEU A 96 4.36 -1.28 7.89
CA LEU A 96 4.56 -2.71 7.61
C LEU A 96 3.69 -3.15 6.43
N GLY A 97 2.44 -2.71 6.39
CA GLY A 97 1.55 -3.04 5.29
C GLY A 97 2.06 -2.51 3.96
N ALA A 98 2.48 -1.25 3.96
CA ALA A 98 3.01 -0.63 2.74
C ALA A 98 4.29 -1.34 2.30
N LEU A 99 5.12 -1.75 3.24
CA LEU A 99 6.35 -2.45 2.92
C LEU A 99 6.06 -3.79 2.25
N VAL A 100 5.13 -4.57 2.81
CA VAL A 100 4.75 -5.85 2.22
C VAL A 100 4.17 -5.65 0.82
N VAL A 101 3.26 -4.69 0.67
CA VAL A 101 2.67 -4.41 -0.64
C VAL A 101 3.74 -4.00 -1.65
N SER A 102 4.68 -3.17 -1.21
CA SER A 102 5.75 -2.71 -2.11
C SER A 102 6.64 -3.86 -2.55
N ILE A 103 7.01 -4.75 -1.65
CA ILE A 103 7.85 -5.88 -1.97
C ILE A 103 7.13 -6.82 -2.92
N VAL A 104 5.89 -7.16 -2.62
CA VAL A 104 5.11 -8.06 -3.47
C VAL A 104 4.92 -7.45 -4.85
N SER A 105 4.60 -6.15 -4.91
CA SER A 105 4.40 -5.47 -6.18
C SER A 105 5.68 -5.42 -7.00
N PHE A 106 6.81 -5.22 -6.34
CA PHE A 106 8.09 -5.18 -7.03
C PHE A 106 8.37 -6.51 -7.75
N PHE A 107 8.22 -7.62 -7.03
CA PHE A 107 8.45 -8.92 -7.63
C PHE A 107 7.40 -9.27 -8.67
N ALA A 108 6.14 -8.92 -8.41
CA ALA A 108 5.06 -9.20 -9.34
C ALA A 108 5.25 -8.45 -10.66
N SER A 109 5.72 -7.21 -10.60
CA SER A 109 5.92 -6.42 -11.81
C SER A 109 7.03 -7.00 -12.69
N ARG A 110 7.97 -7.75 -12.10
CA ARG A 110 9.01 -8.43 -12.88
C ARG A 110 8.48 -9.64 -13.61
N ILE A 111 7.45 -10.27 -13.06
CA ILE A 111 6.87 -11.47 -13.65
C ILE A 111 5.83 -11.11 -14.70
N ILE A 112 5.04 -10.06 -14.45
CA ILE A 112 3.90 -9.71 -15.30
C ILE A 112 4.31 -8.94 -16.51
N LYS A 113 5.26 -8.44 -16.74
CA LYS A 113 5.56 -7.63 -17.91
C LYS A 113 4.52 -7.85 -19.03
#